data_c3b659b04b92b03d60810d2ecc446307
#
_entry.id   c3b659b04b92b03d60810d2ecc446307
#
_cell.length_a   1.000
_cell.length_b   1.000
_cell.length_c   1.000
_cell.angle_alpha   90.00
_cell.angle_beta   90.00
_cell.angle_gamma   90.00
#
_symmetry.space_group_name_H-M   'P 1'
#
loop_
_entity.id
_entity.type
_entity.pdbx_description
1 polymer ?
#
loop_
_entity_poly.entity_id
_entity_poly.type
_entity_poly.pdbx_seq_one_letter_code
_entity_poly.pdbx_strand_id
1 'polypeptide(L)'
;VRREKPAAGDAVILLGGRTGRDGCGGATGSSKSHNISSLETCGAEVQKGNAPEERKLQRLFLNPEASTLIKCCNDFGAGGVSVAIGELADGLDIELDRVPKKYAGLDGTELAISESQERMAVVVAAADCEKFLALANGENLEATVIARVTDTGRMVMHWNGEKIVDLSREFLNTNGAVKQMRAKVQKCGLSDCFARKNCPETGKKAETTFAERLSECVSDINICSRQGLAERFDSTIGAATVLMPFGGKNMLTPTQAMAAKLPVRGSETDTCSVMAYGFDPHYSAEDPFGAAYCAVVTSVAKLVAAGASTENCWLTFQEYFE
;
A
#
# COMPACT_ATOMS: atom_id res chain seq x y z
N VAL A 1 8.47 -11.66 -9.43
CA VAL A 1 7.45 -12.35 -8.63
C VAL A 1 6.42 -12.97 -9.56
N ARG A 2 6.14 -14.26 -9.41
CA ARG A 2 5.30 -15.02 -10.35
C ARG A 2 3.79 -14.88 -10.08
N ARG A 3 3.39 -14.53 -8.86
CA ARG A 3 1.99 -14.56 -8.39
C ARG A 3 1.35 -15.93 -8.51
N GLU A 4 2.12 -16.97 -8.20
CA GLU A 4 1.65 -18.34 -8.14
C GLU A 4 1.03 -18.63 -6.77
N LYS A 5 0.03 -19.51 -6.74
CA LYS A 5 -0.56 -19.96 -5.48
C LYS A 5 0.47 -20.82 -4.73
N PRO A 6 0.74 -20.55 -3.44
CA PRO A 6 1.60 -21.41 -2.62
C PRO A 6 1.05 -22.83 -2.50
N ALA A 7 1.96 -23.79 -2.40
CA ALA A 7 1.64 -25.20 -2.22
C ALA A 7 2.17 -25.71 -0.88
N ALA A 8 1.54 -26.74 -0.33
CA ALA A 8 2.01 -27.38 0.90
C ALA A 8 3.48 -27.82 0.78
N GLY A 9 4.28 -27.51 1.79
CA GLY A 9 5.72 -27.74 1.80
C GLY A 9 6.57 -26.53 1.38
N ASP A 10 6.00 -25.51 0.73
CA ASP A 10 6.71 -24.30 0.39
C ASP A 10 7.25 -23.58 1.64
N ALA A 11 8.43 -22.97 1.50
CA ALA A 11 9.06 -22.22 2.56
C ALA A 11 8.61 -20.77 2.54
N VAL A 12 8.32 -20.21 3.73
CA VAL A 12 8.09 -18.80 3.93
C VAL A 12 9.31 -18.18 4.59
N ILE A 13 9.92 -17.23 3.89
CA ILE A 13 11.18 -16.59 4.30
C ILE A 13 10.89 -15.14 4.67
N LEU A 14 11.30 -14.75 5.87
CA LEU A 14 11.37 -13.36 6.30
C LEU A 14 12.71 -12.78 5.84
N LEU A 15 12.66 -11.66 5.16
CA LEU A 15 13.81 -10.91 4.66
C LEU A 15 13.92 -9.56 5.36
N GLY A 16 15.15 -9.11 5.60
CA GLY A 16 15.44 -7.72 5.96
C GLY A 16 15.57 -7.47 7.44
N GLY A 17 15.02 -6.37 7.91
CA GLY A 17 15.22 -5.84 9.24
C GLY A 17 14.79 -6.79 10.37
N ARG A 18 15.45 -6.65 11.53
CA ARG A 18 15.09 -7.42 12.73
C ARG A 18 13.90 -6.83 13.46
N THR A 19 13.19 -7.66 14.19
CA THR A 19 11.96 -7.33 14.91
C THR A 19 12.23 -6.66 16.25
N GLY A 20 11.56 -5.56 16.49
CA GLY A 20 11.47 -4.84 17.78
C GLY A 20 10.02 -4.64 18.19
N ARG A 21 9.76 -3.70 19.09
CA ARG A 21 8.39 -3.29 19.52
C ARG A 21 7.74 -2.27 18.59
N ASP A 22 8.31 -2.07 17.41
CA ASP A 22 7.82 -1.11 16.45
C ASP A 22 6.35 -1.43 16.11
N GLY A 23 5.43 -0.48 16.27
CA GLY A 23 4.03 -0.60 15.93
C GLY A 23 3.21 -1.62 16.75
N CYS A 24 3.71 -2.13 17.86
CA CYS A 24 2.96 -3.10 18.71
C CYS A 24 1.64 -2.53 19.27
N GLY A 25 1.47 -1.21 19.32
CA GLY A 25 0.19 -0.54 19.57
C GLY A 25 -0.82 -0.66 18.44
N GLY A 26 -0.41 -1.18 17.30
CA GLY A 26 -1.23 -1.45 16.12
C GLY A 26 -1.72 -0.19 15.40
N ALA A 27 -2.50 -0.39 14.33
CA ALA A 27 -3.11 0.67 13.53
C ALA A 27 -3.96 1.64 14.38
N THR A 28 -4.49 1.20 15.50
CA THR A 28 -5.16 2.05 16.49
C THR A 28 -4.21 3.06 17.13
N GLY A 29 -2.92 2.76 17.26
CA GLY A 29 -1.91 3.70 17.73
C GLY A 29 -1.66 4.83 16.73
N SER A 30 -1.55 4.51 15.44
CA SER A 30 -1.36 5.49 14.35
C SER A 30 -2.62 6.33 14.05
N SER A 31 -3.80 5.84 14.44
CA SER A 31 -5.09 6.52 14.22
C SER A 31 -5.54 7.42 15.40
N LYS A 32 -4.79 7.44 16.50
CA LYS A 32 -5.08 8.30 17.66
C LYS A 32 -4.41 9.67 17.50
N SER A 33 -5.07 10.70 18.03
CA SER A 33 -4.42 12.01 18.18
C SER A 33 -3.23 11.90 19.15
N HIS A 34 -2.04 12.19 18.66
CA HIS A 34 -0.83 12.20 19.48
C HIS A 34 -0.70 13.52 20.24
N ASN A 35 -0.28 13.43 21.50
CA ASN A 35 0.09 14.57 22.34
C ASN A 35 1.55 14.42 22.83
N ILE A 36 2.07 15.42 23.50
CA ILE A 36 3.47 15.42 23.95
C ILE A 36 3.77 14.22 24.86
N SER A 37 2.82 13.76 25.70
CA SER A 37 3.00 12.60 26.57
C SER A 37 3.05 11.28 25.77
N SER A 38 2.53 11.23 24.55
CA SER A 38 2.63 10.05 23.69
C SER A 38 4.08 9.75 23.28
N LEU A 39 4.93 10.78 23.16
CA LEU A 39 6.35 10.62 22.82
C LEU A 39 7.11 9.91 23.95
N GLU A 40 6.73 10.14 25.21
CA GLU A 40 7.37 9.51 26.37
C GLU A 40 6.88 8.07 26.57
N THR A 41 5.61 7.79 26.33
CA THR A 41 5.00 6.48 26.59
C THR A 41 5.13 5.50 25.44
N CYS A 42 5.14 5.98 24.20
CA CYS A 42 5.13 5.14 22.99
C CYS A 42 6.44 5.22 22.18
N GLY A 43 7.51 5.76 22.74
CA GLY A 43 8.77 5.97 22.01
C GLY A 43 9.41 4.68 21.46
N ALA A 44 9.16 3.52 22.11
CA ALA A 44 9.62 2.22 21.63
C ALA A 44 8.79 1.67 20.46
N GLU A 45 7.55 2.16 20.31
CA GLU A 45 6.60 1.71 19.28
C GLU A 45 6.72 2.52 17.98
N VAL A 46 7.48 3.61 17.98
CA VAL A 46 7.69 4.42 16.78
C VAL A 46 8.44 3.60 15.73
N GLN A 47 7.84 3.46 14.58
CA GLN A 47 8.47 2.83 13.42
C GLN A 47 9.67 3.66 12.96
N LYS A 48 10.80 2.98 12.76
CA LYS A 48 12.06 3.61 12.37
C LYS A 48 12.52 3.04 11.04
N GLY A 49 12.66 3.92 10.05
CA GLY A 49 13.18 3.54 8.74
C GLY A 49 14.66 3.13 8.77
N ASN A 50 15.05 2.25 7.85
CA ASN A 50 16.42 1.79 7.64
C ASN A 50 16.72 1.74 6.13
N ALA A 51 17.04 2.89 5.55
CA ALA A 51 17.27 3.02 4.11
C ALA A 51 18.35 2.07 3.55
N PRO A 52 19.46 1.75 4.25
CA PRO A 52 20.39 0.73 3.79
C PRO A 52 19.77 -0.65 3.64
N GLU A 53 18.89 -1.06 4.55
CA GLU A 53 18.21 -2.35 4.51
C GLU A 53 17.19 -2.40 3.37
N GLU A 54 16.41 -1.33 3.20
CA GLU A 54 15.50 -1.17 2.07
C GLU A 54 16.24 -1.29 0.73
N ARG A 55 17.42 -0.68 0.61
CA ARG A 55 18.22 -0.78 -0.61
C ARG A 55 18.66 -2.20 -0.94
N LYS A 56 19.00 -3.01 0.06
CA LYS A 56 19.36 -4.42 -0.13
C LYS A 56 18.15 -5.23 -0.62
N LEU A 57 16.96 -5.01 -0.02
CA LEU A 57 15.70 -5.60 -0.47
C LEU A 57 15.43 -5.27 -1.93
N GLN A 58 15.48 -4.00 -2.31
CA GLN A 58 15.28 -3.56 -3.69
C GLN A 58 16.24 -4.26 -4.66
N ARG A 59 17.53 -4.39 -4.29
CA ARG A 59 18.53 -5.07 -5.13
C ARG A 59 18.23 -6.54 -5.31
N LEU A 60 17.81 -7.23 -4.24
CA LEU A 60 17.41 -8.64 -4.32
C LEU A 60 16.19 -8.83 -5.24
N PHE A 61 15.16 -8.00 -5.08
CA PHE A 61 13.95 -8.08 -5.91
C PHE A 61 14.20 -7.70 -7.37
N LEU A 62 15.18 -6.85 -7.65
CA LEU A 62 15.63 -6.53 -9.01
C LEU A 62 16.49 -7.62 -9.65
N ASN A 63 17.01 -8.57 -8.87
CA ASN A 63 17.75 -9.71 -9.39
C ASN A 63 16.78 -10.74 -9.99
N PRO A 64 16.81 -10.99 -11.33
CA PRO A 64 15.89 -11.92 -11.97
C PRO A 64 16.05 -13.35 -11.49
N GLU A 65 17.25 -13.77 -11.04
CA GLU A 65 17.44 -15.10 -10.47
C GLU A 65 16.70 -15.27 -9.15
N ALA A 66 16.61 -14.23 -8.32
CA ALA A 66 15.88 -14.25 -7.07
C ALA A 66 14.37 -14.04 -7.29
N SER A 67 13.99 -12.99 -8.03
CA SER A 67 12.58 -12.62 -8.21
C SER A 67 11.75 -13.68 -8.94
N THR A 68 12.36 -14.48 -9.81
CA THR A 68 11.67 -15.60 -10.48
C THR A 68 11.46 -16.84 -9.59
N LEU A 69 12.15 -16.95 -8.46
CA LEU A 69 11.91 -18.01 -7.46
C LEU A 69 10.73 -17.65 -6.53
N ILE A 70 10.38 -16.37 -6.40
CA ILE A 70 9.31 -15.92 -5.52
C ILE A 70 7.95 -16.21 -6.14
N LYS A 71 7.14 -17.05 -5.50
CA LYS A 71 5.76 -17.34 -5.87
C LYS A 71 4.84 -16.16 -5.53
N CYS A 72 4.87 -15.71 -4.30
CA CYS A 72 4.18 -14.52 -3.82
C CYS A 72 4.98 -13.87 -2.67
N CYS A 73 4.66 -12.64 -2.37
CA CYS A 73 5.31 -11.88 -1.30
C CYS A 73 4.33 -10.88 -0.69
N ASN A 74 4.63 -10.47 0.52
CA ASN A 74 3.92 -9.41 1.24
C ASN A 74 4.92 -8.58 2.04
N ASP A 75 4.64 -7.30 2.24
CA ASP A 75 5.43 -6.43 3.13
C ASP A 75 4.96 -6.55 4.58
N PHE A 76 5.79 -6.09 5.51
CA PHE A 76 5.44 -6.04 6.91
C PHE A 76 4.89 -4.65 7.26
N GLY A 77 3.58 -4.54 7.23
CA GLY A 77 2.82 -3.41 7.74
C GLY A 77 2.11 -3.76 9.04
N ALA A 78 0.95 -3.15 9.25
CA ALA A 78 0.10 -3.38 10.41
C ALA A 78 -0.22 -4.86 10.61
N GLY A 79 -0.04 -5.34 11.84
CA GLY A 79 -0.25 -6.74 12.22
C GLY A 79 0.96 -7.65 12.03
N GLY A 80 2.10 -7.14 11.55
CA GLY A 80 3.38 -7.84 11.53
C GLY A 80 3.34 -9.22 10.87
N VAL A 81 3.93 -10.23 11.52
CA VAL A 81 3.95 -11.63 11.05
C VAL A 81 2.55 -12.18 10.84
N SER A 82 1.60 -11.82 11.73
CA SER A 82 0.21 -12.32 11.66
C SER A 82 -0.49 -11.96 10.36
N VAL A 83 -0.21 -10.79 9.80
CA VAL A 83 -0.78 -10.30 8.54
C VAL A 83 0.15 -10.60 7.37
N ALA A 84 1.40 -10.13 7.41
CA ALA A 84 2.34 -10.27 6.31
C ALA A 84 2.53 -11.73 5.87
N ILE A 85 2.57 -12.66 6.80
CA ILE A 85 2.66 -14.10 6.51
C ILE A 85 1.28 -14.73 6.47
N GLY A 86 0.39 -14.36 7.39
CA GLY A 86 -0.93 -14.93 7.50
C GLY A 86 -1.79 -14.82 6.23
N GLU A 87 -1.53 -13.84 5.37
CA GLU A 87 -2.23 -13.65 4.10
C GLU A 87 -1.61 -14.40 2.91
N LEU A 88 -0.40 -14.97 3.05
CA LEU A 88 0.30 -15.60 1.93
C LEU A 88 -0.30 -16.95 1.51
N ALA A 89 -0.91 -17.69 2.43
CA ALA A 89 -1.50 -19.00 2.13
C ALA A 89 -2.65 -19.34 3.08
N ASP A 90 -3.52 -20.26 2.65
CA ASP A 90 -4.68 -20.71 3.44
C ASP A 90 -4.28 -21.50 4.68
N GLY A 91 -3.20 -22.29 4.59
CA GLY A 91 -2.64 -23.07 5.68
C GLY A 91 -1.18 -22.71 5.91
N LEU A 92 -0.82 -22.42 7.17
CA LEU A 92 0.51 -21.95 7.57
C LEU A 92 0.89 -22.51 8.93
N ASP A 93 2.13 -22.93 9.05
CA ASP A 93 2.79 -23.33 10.30
C ASP A 93 3.97 -22.38 10.53
N ILE A 94 3.88 -21.51 11.55
CA ILE A 94 4.74 -20.36 11.79
C ILE A 94 5.51 -20.54 13.10
N GLU A 95 6.84 -20.44 13.04
CA GLU A 95 7.77 -20.56 14.16
C GLU A 95 8.26 -19.17 14.58
N LEU A 96 7.61 -18.55 15.56
CA LEU A 96 7.95 -17.21 16.03
C LEU A 96 9.34 -17.14 16.70
N ASP A 97 9.82 -18.27 17.25
CA ASP A 97 11.17 -18.34 17.82
C ASP A 97 12.26 -18.09 16.79
N ARG A 98 11.99 -18.34 15.53
CA ARG A 98 12.91 -18.14 14.40
C ARG A 98 12.91 -16.71 13.86
N VAL A 99 11.99 -15.87 14.30
CA VAL A 99 11.92 -14.46 13.87
C VAL A 99 13.15 -13.71 14.39
N PRO A 100 13.98 -13.09 13.52
CA PRO A 100 15.14 -12.32 13.95
C PRO A 100 14.74 -11.13 14.83
N LYS A 101 15.43 -10.95 15.94
CA LYS A 101 15.11 -9.95 16.97
C LYS A 101 16.18 -8.87 17.05
N LYS A 102 15.77 -7.60 17.25
CA LYS A 102 16.69 -6.49 17.55
C LYS A 102 17.33 -6.63 18.93
N TYR A 103 16.57 -7.17 19.88
CA TYR A 103 16.96 -7.35 21.28
C TYR A 103 16.17 -8.48 21.95
N ALA A 104 16.62 -8.93 23.09
CA ALA A 104 15.94 -9.95 23.89
C ALA A 104 14.71 -9.38 24.62
N GLY A 105 13.81 -10.27 25.08
CA GLY A 105 12.65 -9.90 25.90
C GLY A 105 11.39 -9.56 25.11
N LEU A 106 11.36 -9.88 23.82
CA LEU A 106 10.12 -9.86 23.04
C LEU A 106 9.33 -11.15 23.30
N ASP A 107 8.06 -11.01 23.60
CA ASP A 107 7.14 -12.13 23.77
C ASP A 107 6.51 -12.59 22.43
N GLY A 108 5.73 -13.68 22.48
CA GLY A 108 5.09 -14.23 21.29
C GLY A 108 4.11 -13.28 20.62
N THR A 109 3.41 -12.46 21.41
CA THR A 109 2.47 -11.46 20.87
C THR A 109 3.22 -10.36 20.15
N GLU A 110 4.25 -9.79 20.78
CA GLU A 110 5.09 -8.75 20.19
C GLU A 110 5.74 -9.23 18.88
N LEU A 111 6.24 -10.47 18.86
CA LEU A 111 6.81 -11.07 17.64
C LEU A 111 5.77 -11.25 16.54
N ALA A 112 4.53 -11.61 16.90
CA ALA A 112 3.45 -11.85 15.95
C ALA A 112 2.90 -10.57 15.30
N ILE A 113 2.88 -9.44 16.02
CA ILE A 113 2.19 -8.22 15.58
C ILE A 113 3.12 -7.03 15.27
N SER A 114 4.43 -7.12 15.57
CA SER A 114 5.37 -6.02 15.37
C SER A 114 5.44 -5.59 13.90
N GLU A 115 5.42 -4.27 13.70
CA GLU A 115 5.48 -3.60 12.40
C GLU A 115 6.89 -3.06 12.08
N SER A 116 7.96 -3.73 12.55
CA SER A 116 9.33 -3.30 12.22
C SER A 116 9.52 -3.19 10.72
N GLN A 117 10.04 -2.03 10.29
CA GLN A 117 10.13 -1.64 8.88
C GLN A 117 11.24 -2.38 8.12
N GLU A 118 11.21 -2.24 6.79
CA GLU A 118 12.14 -2.85 5.80
C GLU A 118 12.23 -4.37 5.97
N ARG A 119 11.06 -5.00 6.06
CA ARG A 119 10.91 -6.46 6.05
C ARG A 119 9.97 -6.90 4.93
N MET A 120 10.27 -8.04 4.34
CA MET A 120 9.41 -8.70 3.36
C MET A 120 9.23 -10.17 3.72
N ALA A 121 8.03 -10.69 3.53
CA ALA A 121 7.77 -12.12 3.54
C ALA A 121 7.67 -12.62 2.10
N VAL A 122 8.38 -13.69 1.76
CA VAL A 122 8.33 -14.31 0.44
C VAL A 122 8.06 -15.80 0.57
N VAL A 123 7.32 -16.35 -0.39
CA VAL A 123 7.11 -17.80 -0.53
C VAL A 123 7.93 -18.31 -1.69
N VAL A 124 8.74 -19.33 -1.43
CA VAL A 124 9.54 -20.02 -2.42
C VAL A 124 9.29 -21.53 -2.34
N ALA A 125 9.48 -22.24 -3.45
CA ALA A 125 9.41 -23.71 -3.43
C ALA A 125 10.49 -24.27 -2.49
N ALA A 126 10.17 -25.37 -1.78
CA ALA A 126 11.12 -25.98 -0.84
C ALA A 126 12.47 -26.32 -1.50
N ALA A 127 12.44 -26.77 -2.76
CA ALA A 127 13.65 -27.10 -3.54
C ALA A 127 14.53 -25.87 -3.86
N ASP A 128 13.93 -24.68 -3.93
CA ASP A 128 14.62 -23.44 -4.29
C ASP A 128 15.08 -22.64 -3.06
N CYS A 129 14.72 -23.08 -1.85
CA CYS A 129 14.94 -22.35 -0.61
C CYS A 129 16.43 -22.02 -0.39
N GLU A 130 17.32 -22.98 -0.48
CA GLU A 130 18.76 -22.78 -0.26
C GLU A 130 19.36 -21.81 -1.30
N LYS A 131 18.95 -21.96 -2.56
CA LYS A 131 19.38 -21.04 -3.63
C LYS A 131 18.93 -19.62 -3.35
N PHE A 132 17.68 -19.45 -2.92
CA PHE A 132 17.15 -18.12 -2.58
C PHE A 132 17.87 -17.47 -1.39
N LEU A 133 18.12 -18.25 -0.33
CA LEU A 133 18.89 -17.79 0.83
C LEU A 133 20.32 -17.37 0.44
N ALA A 134 20.97 -18.10 -0.47
CA ALA A 134 22.30 -17.74 -0.96
C ALA A 134 22.28 -16.42 -1.76
N LEU A 135 21.24 -16.17 -2.58
CA LEU A 135 21.06 -14.91 -3.30
C LEU A 135 20.82 -13.73 -2.36
N ALA A 136 20.02 -13.92 -1.31
CA ALA A 136 19.80 -12.91 -0.28
C ALA A 136 21.11 -12.58 0.48
N ASN A 137 21.86 -13.61 0.86
CA ASN A 137 23.16 -13.43 1.50
C ASN A 137 24.16 -12.69 0.59
N GLY A 138 24.12 -12.91 -0.73
CA GLY A 138 24.93 -12.17 -1.71
C GLY A 138 24.67 -10.66 -1.73
N GLU A 139 23.48 -10.23 -1.35
CA GLU A 139 23.12 -8.82 -1.14
C GLU A 139 23.35 -8.35 0.33
N ASN A 140 23.97 -9.20 1.15
CA ASN A 140 24.15 -8.96 2.59
C ASN A 140 22.83 -8.66 3.31
N LEU A 141 21.79 -9.40 2.95
CA LEU A 141 20.43 -9.30 3.47
C LEU A 141 20.15 -10.50 4.37
N GLU A 142 19.72 -10.24 5.60
CA GLU A 142 19.30 -11.31 6.51
C GLU A 142 18.02 -11.98 5.96
N ALA A 143 18.05 -13.32 5.89
CA ALA A 143 16.94 -14.12 5.35
C ALA A 143 16.75 -15.37 6.22
N THR A 144 15.55 -15.55 6.76
CA THR A 144 15.26 -16.64 7.68
C THR A 144 13.96 -17.34 7.32
N VAL A 145 13.99 -18.68 7.20
CA VAL A 145 12.76 -19.47 7.05
C VAL A 145 12.06 -19.49 8.40
N ILE A 146 10.89 -18.86 8.48
CA ILE A 146 10.10 -18.77 9.73
C ILE A 146 8.75 -19.48 9.64
N ALA A 147 8.34 -19.92 8.48
CA ALA A 147 7.09 -20.67 8.33
C ALA A 147 7.15 -21.65 7.16
N ARG A 148 6.18 -22.57 7.15
CA ARG A 148 5.89 -23.46 6.03
C ARG A 148 4.43 -23.39 5.66
N VAL A 149 4.15 -23.50 4.36
CA VAL A 149 2.80 -23.64 3.84
C VAL A 149 2.31 -25.06 4.11
N THR A 150 1.08 -25.20 4.57
CA THR A 150 0.40 -26.47 4.85
C THR A 150 -0.90 -26.58 4.05
N ASP A 151 -1.48 -27.76 4.00
CA ASP A 151 -2.80 -28.04 3.42
C ASP A 151 -3.91 -28.09 4.48
N THR A 152 -3.60 -27.72 5.73
CA THR A 152 -4.55 -27.83 6.86
C THR A 152 -5.68 -26.81 6.84
N GLY A 153 -5.57 -25.74 6.04
CA GLY A 153 -6.50 -24.62 6.08
C GLY A 153 -6.52 -23.89 7.43
N ARG A 154 -5.40 -23.91 8.15
CA ARG A 154 -5.26 -23.29 9.47
C ARG A 154 -3.99 -22.43 9.53
N MET A 155 -4.07 -21.31 10.22
CA MET A 155 -2.92 -20.52 10.63
C MET A 155 -2.53 -20.94 12.05
N VAL A 156 -1.35 -21.52 12.18
CA VAL A 156 -0.80 -22.00 13.44
C VAL A 156 0.48 -21.23 13.74
N MET A 157 0.65 -20.76 14.99
CA MET A 157 1.88 -20.12 15.43
C MET A 157 2.40 -20.79 16.69
N HIS A 158 3.71 -21.05 16.70
CA HIS A 158 4.43 -21.62 17.81
C HIS A 158 5.39 -20.59 18.43
N TRP A 159 5.51 -20.60 19.73
CA TRP A 159 6.46 -19.80 20.50
C TRP A 159 6.89 -20.56 21.77
N ASN A 160 8.21 -20.63 22.00
CA ASN A 160 8.81 -21.41 23.12
C ASN A 160 8.34 -22.87 23.15
N GLY A 161 8.14 -23.48 21.99
CA GLY A 161 7.68 -24.86 21.84
C GLY A 161 6.19 -25.08 22.10
N GLU A 162 5.44 -24.04 22.38
CA GLU A 162 4.00 -24.08 22.60
C GLU A 162 3.25 -23.48 21.42
N LYS A 163 2.07 -24.05 21.12
CA LYS A 163 1.15 -23.49 20.14
C LYS A 163 0.35 -22.36 20.78
N ILE A 164 0.60 -21.12 20.36
CA ILE A 164 -0.06 -19.94 20.91
C ILE A 164 -1.20 -19.42 20.03
N VAL A 165 -1.24 -19.78 18.74
CA VAL A 165 -2.32 -19.46 17.80
C VAL A 165 -2.71 -20.71 17.00
N ASP A 166 -4.00 -20.96 16.83
CA ASP A 166 -4.52 -22.02 15.98
C ASP A 166 -5.91 -21.62 15.46
N LEU A 167 -5.94 -20.91 14.31
CA LEU A 167 -7.15 -20.34 13.72
C LEU A 167 -7.44 -20.97 12.37
N SER A 168 -8.71 -21.32 12.12
CA SER A 168 -9.14 -21.79 10.81
C SER A 168 -9.18 -20.64 9.80
N ARG A 169 -8.91 -20.93 8.54
CA ARG A 169 -9.03 -19.95 7.45
C ARG A 169 -10.46 -19.40 7.33
N GLU A 170 -11.45 -20.25 7.55
CA GLU A 170 -12.85 -19.85 7.56
C GLU A 170 -13.14 -18.76 8.60
N PHE A 171 -12.63 -18.95 9.83
CA PHE A 171 -12.75 -17.93 10.87
C PHE A 171 -12.06 -16.62 10.46
N LEU A 172 -10.84 -16.67 9.95
CA LEU A 172 -10.08 -15.48 9.51
C LEU A 172 -10.81 -14.73 8.39
N ASN A 173 -11.39 -15.44 7.42
CA ASN A 173 -12.09 -14.83 6.29
C ASN A 173 -13.41 -14.16 6.68
N THR A 174 -14.03 -14.59 7.78
CA THR A 174 -15.34 -14.09 8.22
C THR A 174 -15.29 -13.32 9.54
N ASN A 175 -14.14 -13.22 10.19
CA ASN A 175 -14.00 -12.78 11.58
C ASN A 175 -14.95 -13.53 12.54
N GLY A 176 -15.20 -14.82 12.26
CA GLY A 176 -16.07 -15.68 13.05
C GLY A 176 -17.56 -15.41 12.92
N ALA A 177 -17.98 -14.49 12.06
CA ALA A 177 -19.40 -14.17 11.86
C ALA A 177 -19.74 -13.85 10.41
N VAL A 178 -20.79 -14.45 9.89
CA VAL A 178 -21.36 -14.06 8.61
C VAL A 178 -22.15 -12.76 8.82
N LYS A 179 -21.62 -11.67 8.29
CA LYS A 179 -22.27 -10.36 8.35
C LYS A 179 -23.38 -10.27 7.31
N GLN A 180 -24.60 -10.02 7.74
CA GLN A 180 -25.71 -9.69 6.85
C GLN A 180 -26.15 -8.26 7.12
N MET A 181 -26.19 -7.45 6.07
CA MET A 181 -26.66 -6.07 6.16
C MET A 181 -27.76 -5.84 5.13
N ARG A 182 -28.81 -5.11 5.56
CA ARG A 182 -29.82 -4.58 4.65
C ARG A 182 -29.62 -3.07 4.56
N ALA A 183 -29.28 -2.58 3.40
CA ALA A 183 -29.16 -1.16 3.13
C ALA A 183 -30.36 -0.67 2.31
N LYS A 184 -30.93 0.48 2.68
CA LYS A 184 -31.89 1.20 1.87
C LYS A 184 -31.16 2.34 1.18
N VAL A 185 -30.91 2.17 -0.10
CA VAL A 185 -30.27 3.20 -0.92
C VAL A 185 -31.37 4.16 -1.40
N GLN A 186 -31.22 5.44 -1.05
CA GLN A 186 -32.07 6.48 -1.60
C GLN A 186 -31.58 6.79 -3.03
N LYS A 187 -32.55 6.94 -3.95
CA LYS A 187 -32.21 7.35 -5.32
C LYS A 187 -31.72 8.78 -5.28
N CYS A 188 -30.52 9.00 -5.80
CA CYS A 188 -30.01 10.36 -5.99
C CYS A 188 -30.90 11.13 -6.97
N GLY A 189 -31.17 12.39 -6.63
CA GLY A 189 -32.00 13.27 -7.47
C GLY A 189 -31.27 13.87 -8.69
N LEU A 190 -29.93 13.67 -8.78
CA LEU A 190 -29.12 14.18 -9.87
C LEU A 190 -29.19 13.23 -11.06
N SER A 191 -29.88 13.67 -12.10
CA SER A 191 -29.96 12.93 -13.37
C SER A 191 -28.82 13.25 -14.34
N ASP A 192 -28.04 14.31 -14.10
CA ASP A 192 -27.02 14.81 -14.99
C ASP A 192 -25.83 15.38 -14.20
N CYS A 193 -24.67 14.76 -14.34
CA CYS A 193 -23.43 15.23 -13.71
C CYS A 193 -22.96 16.62 -14.19
N PHE A 194 -23.44 17.06 -15.37
CA PHE A 194 -23.15 18.39 -15.90
C PHE A 194 -24.16 19.47 -15.44
N ALA A 195 -25.33 19.05 -14.96
CA ALA A 195 -26.33 19.97 -14.39
C ALA A 195 -25.99 20.40 -12.95
N ARG A 196 -24.94 19.86 -12.40
CA ARG A 196 -24.49 20.12 -11.03
C ARG A 196 -24.13 21.58 -10.85
N LYS A 197 -24.64 22.20 -9.83
CA LYS A 197 -24.15 23.48 -9.33
C LYS A 197 -22.79 23.25 -8.66
N ASN A 198 -21.72 23.34 -9.44
CA ASN A 198 -20.34 23.10 -9.02
C ASN A 198 -19.77 24.20 -8.08
N CYS A 199 -20.61 25.03 -7.51
CA CYS A 199 -20.23 25.86 -6.38
C CYS A 199 -20.96 25.37 -5.14
N PRO A 200 -20.30 25.20 -4.00
CA PRO A 200 -21.02 25.06 -2.76
C PRO A 200 -22.06 26.18 -2.74
N GLU A 201 -23.34 25.83 -2.60
CA GLU A 201 -24.33 26.82 -2.24
C GLU A 201 -23.89 27.38 -0.89
N THR A 202 -23.02 28.38 -0.91
CA THR A 202 -22.95 29.27 0.20
C THR A 202 -24.35 29.85 0.26
N GLY A 203 -25.15 29.37 1.19
CA GLY A 203 -26.55 29.77 1.37
C GLY A 203 -26.68 31.27 1.69
N LYS A 204 -25.82 32.08 1.10
CA LYS A 204 -25.70 33.50 1.26
C LYS A 204 -25.39 34.15 -0.11
N LYS A 205 -26.41 34.84 -0.64
CA LYS A 205 -26.25 36.18 -1.18
C LYS A 205 -26.26 36.39 -2.66
N ALA A 206 -27.30 37.09 -3.02
CA ALA A 206 -27.42 37.90 -4.22
C ALA A 206 -26.41 39.09 -4.33
N GLU A 207 -25.48 39.27 -3.38
CA GLU A 207 -24.64 40.46 -3.26
C GLU A 207 -23.11 40.21 -3.36
N THR A 208 -22.62 38.98 -3.57
CA THR A 208 -21.18 38.75 -3.75
C THR A 208 -20.72 39.13 -5.14
N THR A 209 -19.64 39.89 -5.24
CA THR A 209 -19.00 40.21 -6.51
C THR A 209 -18.38 38.99 -7.18
N PHE A 210 -18.15 39.07 -8.50
CA PHE A 210 -17.44 37.99 -9.23
C PHE A 210 -16.05 37.71 -8.64
N ALA A 211 -15.32 38.76 -8.23
CA ALA A 211 -13.99 38.62 -7.64
C ALA A 211 -14.01 37.84 -6.31
N GLU A 212 -15.00 38.10 -5.47
CA GLU A 212 -15.15 37.38 -4.19
C GLU A 212 -15.48 35.92 -4.43
N ARG A 213 -16.39 35.59 -5.36
CA ARG A 213 -16.72 34.22 -5.72
C ARG A 213 -15.54 33.46 -6.34
N LEU A 214 -14.76 34.15 -7.18
CA LEU A 214 -13.55 33.57 -7.75
C LEU A 214 -12.51 33.29 -6.67
N SER A 215 -12.29 34.25 -5.78
CA SER A 215 -11.36 34.09 -4.63
C SER A 215 -11.76 32.93 -3.74
N GLU A 216 -13.03 32.78 -3.42
CA GLU A 216 -13.57 31.67 -2.65
C GLU A 216 -13.35 30.33 -3.37
N CYS A 217 -13.64 30.27 -4.67
CA CYS A 217 -13.45 29.07 -5.49
C CYS A 217 -11.99 28.64 -5.54
N VAL A 218 -11.04 29.55 -5.81
CA VAL A 218 -9.61 29.18 -5.90
C VAL A 218 -8.95 28.95 -4.53
N SER A 219 -9.65 29.29 -3.45
CA SER A 219 -9.23 29.00 -2.08
C SER A 219 -9.68 27.61 -1.61
N ASP A 220 -10.59 26.96 -2.34
CA ASP A 220 -11.01 25.59 -2.04
C ASP A 220 -9.80 24.65 -2.13
N ILE A 221 -9.61 23.81 -1.12
CA ILE A 221 -8.47 22.87 -1.02
C ILE A 221 -8.40 21.87 -2.18
N ASN A 222 -9.53 21.58 -2.84
CA ASN A 222 -9.59 20.70 -4.01
C ASN A 222 -9.22 21.43 -5.31
N ILE A 223 -9.23 22.77 -5.33
CA ILE A 223 -9.04 23.60 -6.52
C ILE A 223 -7.72 24.38 -6.44
N CYS A 224 -7.29 24.81 -5.24
CA CYS A 224 -6.08 25.62 -5.04
C CYS A 224 -4.83 24.94 -5.63
N SER A 225 -3.80 25.75 -5.89
CA SER A 225 -2.52 25.25 -6.39
C SER A 225 -1.86 24.31 -5.40
N ARG A 226 -1.40 23.15 -5.90
CA ARG A 226 -0.64 22.15 -5.15
C ARG A 226 0.87 22.24 -5.39
N GLN A 227 1.35 23.33 -5.98
CA GLN A 227 2.76 23.50 -6.33
C GLN A 227 3.68 23.31 -5.12
N GLY A 228 3.33 23.88 -3.97
CA GLY A 228 4.14 23.76 -2.75
C GLY A 228 4.25 22.32 -2.23
N LEU A 229 3.26 21.46 -2.48
CA LEU A 229 3.34 20.03 -2.18
C LEU A 229 4.28 19.33 -3.17
N ALA A 230 4.11 19.58 -4.48
CA ALA A 230 4.92 18.98 -5.52
C ALA A 230 6.42 19.34 -5.40
N GLU A 231 6.73 20.56 -4.96
CA GLU A 231 8.11 21.00 -4.74
C GLU A 231 8.77 20.37 -3.50
N ARG A 232 7.98 19.91 -2.54
CA ARG A 232 8.47 19.28 -1.30
C ARG A 232 8.62 17.77 -1.38
N PHE A 233 7.89 17.14 -2.27
CA PHE A 233 7.81 15.68 -2.38
C PHE A 233 8.28 15.18 -3.74
N ASP A 234 8.91 14.15 -3.76
CA ASP A 234 9.61 13.24 -4.67
C ASP A 234 9.17 13.20 -6.15
N SER A 235 8.89 14.35 -6.75
CA SER A 235 8.39 14.41 -8.13
C SER A 235 9.40 13.93 -9.18
N THR A 236 10.69 13.86 -8.84
CA THR A 236 11.78 13.52 -9.78
C THR A 236 12.69 12.40 -9.30
N ILE A 237 12.30 11.68 -8.26
CA ILE A 237 13.06 10.58 -7.68
C ILE A 237 13.32 9.50 -8.73
N GLY A 238 14.55 9.01 -8.77
CA GLY A 238 14.99 7.98 -9.70
C GLY A 238 15.32 8.47 -11.11
N ALA A 239 15.19 9.76 -11.39
CA ALA A 239 15.47 10.40 -12.68
C ALA A 239 14.75 9.75 -13.89
N ALA A 240 13.68 9.00 -13.65
CA ALA A 240 12.88 8.31 -14.66
C ALA A 240 11.64 9.11 -15.09
N THR A 241 11.36 10.25 -14.45
CA THR A 241 10.18 11.08 -14.71
C THR A 241 10.21 11.68 -16.11
N VAL A 242 9.17 11.41 -16.89
CA VAL A 242 8.95 11.96 -18.24
C VAL A 242 8.02 13.16 -18.19
N LEU A 243 6.89 13.03 -17.45
CA LEU A 243 5.98 14.15 -17.20
C LEU A 243 6.25 14.70 -15.79
N MET A 244 6.71 15.93 -15.73
CA MET A 244 6.86 16.66 -14.48
C MET A 244 5.48 17.06 -13.92
N PRO A 245 5.33 17.25 -12.60
CA PRO A 245 4.08 17.67 -11.98
C PRO A 245 3.51 18.98 -12.53
N PHE A 246 4.39 19.86 -12.97
CA PHE A 246 4.06 21.11 -13.65
C PHE A 246 4.85 21.22 -14.96
N GLY A 247 4.16 21.63 -16.01
CA GLY A 247 4.70 21.80 -17.34
C GLY A 247 4.42 23.18 -17.93
N GLY A 248 4.58 23.29 -19.25
CA GLY A 248 4.46 24.53 -20.00
C GLY A 248 5.70 25.42 -19.90
N LYS A 249 5.71 26.52 -20.66
CA LYS A 249 6.86 27.43 -20.76
C LYS A 249 7.35 27.96 -19.40
N ASN A 250 6.42 28.21 -18.49
CA ASN A 250 6.70 28.79 -17.19
C ASN A 250 6.65 27.74 -16.05
N MET A 251 6.50 26.46 -16.35
CA MET A 251 6.40 25.38 -15.38
C MET A 251 5.28 25.59 -14.34
N LEU A 252 4.14 26.16 -14.77
CA LEU A 252 3.00 26.50 -13.90
C LEU A 252 1.74 25.70 -14.24
N THR A 253 1.74 24.94 -15.32
CA THR A 253 0.56 24.18 -15.76
C THR A 253 0.59 22.78 -15.12
N PRO A 254 -0.37 22.46 -14.22
CA PRO A 254 -0.43 21.13 -13.62
C PRO A 254 -0.62 20.05 -14.70
N THR A 255 0.18 19.00 -14.64
CA THR A 255 -0.03 17.82 -15.49
C THR A 255 -1.12 16.93 -14.89
N GLN A 256 -1.87 16.24 -15.74
CA GLN A 256 -3.02 15.45 -15.34
C GLN A 256 -2.73 13.94 -15.27
N ALA A 257 -1.50 13.55 -15.54
CA ALA A 257 -1.02 12.18 -15.47
C ALA A 257 0.44 12.15 -15.05
N MET A 258 0.89 11.02 -14.52
CA MET A 258 2.29 10.70 -14.31
C MET A 258 2.77 9.85 -15.48
N ALA A 259 3.95 10.12 -16.00
CA ALA A 259 4.68 9.24 -16.91
C ALA A 259 6.13 9.10 -16.44
N ALA A 260 6.59 7.86 -16.36
CA ALA A 260 7.96 7.54 -15.96
C ALA A 260 8.50 6.36 -16.77
N LYS A 261 9.78 6.40 -17.13
CA LYS A 261 10.47 5.28 -17.76
C LYS A 261 10.52 4.08 -16.82
N LEU A 262 10.39 2.89 -17.39
CA LEU A 262 10.55 1.66 -16.60
C LEU A 262 11.99 1.52 -16.10
N PRO A 263 12.20 1.19 -14.83
CA PRO A 263 13.53 0.94 -14.30
C PRO A 263 14.08 -0.38 -14.88
N VAL A 264 15.19 -0.31 -15.62
CA VAL A 264 15.91 -1.47 -16.14
C VAL A 264 17.33 -1.49 -15.59
N ARG A 265 17.84 -2.68 -15.25
CA ARG A 265 19.17 -2.83 -14.66
C ARG A 265 20.24 -2.84 -15.74
N GLY A 266 21.23 -1.93 -15.61
CA GLY A 266 22.41 -1.90 -16.50
C GLY A 266 22.10 -1.53 -17.96
N SER A 267 20.94 -0.93 -18.20
CA SER A 267 20.46 -0.56 -19.55
C SER A 267 19.53 0.65 -19.43
N GLU A 268 19.12 1.18 -20.57
CA GLU A 268 18.12 2.24 -20.69
C GLU A 268 16.94 1.76 -21.53
N THR A 269 15.78 2.36 -21.33
CA THR A 269 14.56 2.10 -22.11
C THR A 269 13.78 3.38 -22.33
N ASP A 270 13.10 3.47 -23.45
CA ASP A 270 12.10 4.52 -23.73
C ASP A 270 10.67 4.06 -23.41
N THR A 271 10.49 2.81 -22.98
CA THR A 271 9.20 2.32 -22.50
C THR A 271 8.83 2.99 -21.19
N CYS A 272 7.64 3.57 -21.14
CA CYS A 272 7.12 4.29 -19.98
C CYS A 272 5.87 3.60 -19.41
N SER A 273 5.71 3.72 -18.09
CA SER A 273 4.41 3.58 -17.45
C SER A 273 3.72 4.93 -17.39
N VAL A 274 2.40 4.93 -17.60
CA VAL A 274 1.57 6.13 -17.46
C VAL A 274 0.45 5.83 -16.49
N MET A 275 0.23 6.72 -15.52
CA MET A 275 -0.85 6.60 -14.53
C MET A 275 -1.62 7.90 -14.43
N ALA A 276 -2.93 7.78 -14.25
CA ALA A 276 -3.82 8.90 -13.98
C ALA A 276 -4.90 8.48 -12.99
N TYR A 277 -5.55 9.44 -12.39
CA TYR A 277 -6.67 9.17 -11.48
C TYR A 277 -7.88 10.05 -11.81
N GLY A 278 -9.05 9.61 -11.39
CA GLY A 278 -10.28 10.38 -11.38
C GLY A 278 -10.93 10.29 -10.01
N PHE A 279 -11.30 11.43 -9.45
CA PHE A 279 -12.03 11.53 -8.19
C PHE A 279 -12.62 12.93 -8.04
N ASP A 280 -13.86 13.01 -7.59
CA ASP A 280 -14.55 14.23 -7.19
C ASP A 280 -15.22 13.98 -5.83
N PRO A 281 -14.67 14.53 -4.72
CA PRO A 281 -15.18 14.27 -3.38
C PRO A 281 -16.60 14.78 -3.17
N HIS A 282 -16.95 15.93 -3.76
CA HIS A 282 -18.28 16.52 -3.62
C HIS A 282 -19.32 15.68 -4.37
N TYR A 283 -19.00 15.27 -5.59
CA TYR A 283 -19.91 14.43 -6.36
C TYR A 283 -20.06 13.05 -5.75
N SER A 284 -18.98 12.50 -5.19
CA SER A 284 -18.99 11.20 -4.51
C SER A 284 -19.90 11.20 -3.27
N ALA A 285 -19.97 12.31 -2.54
CA ALA A 285 -20.87 12.45 -1.39
C ALA A 285 -22.35 12.53 -1.80
N GLU A 286 -22.66 13.09 -2.97
CA GLU A 286 -24.03 13.26 -3.43
C GLU A 286 -24.56 12.05 -4.21
N ASP A 287 -23.75 11.52 -5.13
CA ASP A 287 -24.09 10.38 -6.00
C ASP A 287 -22.88 9.46 -6.17
N PRO A 288 -22.68 8.50 -5.28
CA PRO A 288 -21.53 7.59 -5.34
C PRO A 288 -21.45 6.79 -6.65
N PHE A 289 -22.58 6.38 -7.22
CA PHE A 289 -22.61 5.63 -8.48
C PHE A 289 -22.18 6.48 -9.67
N GLY A 290 -22.79 7.65 -9.84
CA GLY A 290 -22.44 8.57 -10.92
C GLY A 290 -21.01 9.09 -10.79
N ALA A 291 -20.56 9.37 -9.57
CA ALA A 291 -19.20 9.80 -9.28
C ALA A 291 -18.16 8.72 -9.63
N ALA A 292 -18.40 7.46 -9.27
CA ALA A 292 -17.53 6.35 -9.63
C ALA A 292 -17.42 6.16 -11.15
N TYR A 293 -18.56 6.24 -11.85
CA TYR A 293 -18.57 6.21 -13.31
C TYR A 293 -17.73 7.36 -13.92
N CYS A 294 -17.96 8.59 -13.46
CA CYS A 294 -17.20 9.76 -13.92
C CYS A 294 -15.72 9.67 -13.54
N ALA A 295 -15.36 9.09 -12.40
CA ALA A 295 -13.98 8.89 -11.99
C ALA A 295 -13.23 7.96 -12.96
N VAL A 296 -13.84 6.85 -13.36
CA VAL A 296 -13.26 5.93 -14.37
C VAL A 296 -13.08 6.64 -15.70
N VAL A 297 -14.14 7.29 -16.22
CA VAL A 297 -14.06 8.02 -17.49
C VAL A 297 -12.98 9.11 -17.46
N THR A 298 -12.90 9.87 -16.36
CA THR A 298 -11.92 10.93 -16.18
C THR A 298 -10.49 10.37 -16.15
N SER A 299 -10.25 9.28 -15.43
CA SER A 299 -8.91 8.67 -15.36
C SER A 299 -8.45 8.17 -16.73
N VAL A 300 -9.34 7.50 -17.47
CA VAL A 300 -9.03 7.02 -18.83
C VAL A 300 -8.82 8.18 -19.80
N ALA A 301 -9.67 9.22 -19.75
CA ALA A 301 -9.50 10.41 -20.59
C ALA A 301 -8.15 11.11 -20.35
N LYS A 302 -7.69 11.19 -19.10
CA LYS A 302 -6.38 11.73 -18.76
C LYS A 302 -5.23 10.87 -19.29
N LEU A 303 -5.35 9.53 -19.29
CA LEU A 303 -4.37 8.64 -19.91
C LEU A 303 -4.26 8.92 -21.44
N VAL A 304 -5.39 9.02 -22.12
CA VAL A 304 -5.42 9.35 -23.55
C VAL A 304 -4.80 10.72 -23.82
N ALA A 305 -5.15 11.72 -23.03
CA ALA A 305 -4.59 13.07 -23.15
C ALA A 305 -3.07 13.11 -22.92
N ALA A 306 -2.54 12.18 -22.10
CA ALA A 306 -1.10 12.00 -21.89
C ALA A 306 -0.40 11.17 -22.97
N GLY A 307 -1.14 10.69 -24.00
CA GLY A 307 -0.61 9.89 -25.11
C GLY A 307 -0.56 8.39 -24.87
N ALA A 308 -1.18 7.88 -23.81
CA ALA A 308 -1.23 6.45 -23.54
C ALA A 308 -2.33 5.75 -24.36
N SER A 309 -2.09 4.48 -24.72
CA SER A 309 -3.10 3.59 -25.27
C SER A 309 -4.00 3.04 -24.15
N THR A 310 -5.29 2.84 -24.46
CA THR A 310 -6.25 2.23 -23.55
C THR A 310 -6.42 0.73 -23.76
N GLU A 311 -5.79 0.15 -24.78
CA GLU A 311 -5.94 -1.29 -25.13
C GLU A 311 -5.45 -2.22 -24.00
N ASN A 312 -4.46 -1.79 -23.21
CA ASN A 312 -3.87 -2.56 -22.13
C ASN A 312 -3.80 -1.73 -20.84
N CYS A 313 -4.88 -1.04 -20.47
CA CYS A 313 -4.94 -0.33 -19.21
C CYS A 313 -5.57 -1.20 -18.11
N TRP A 314 -5.07 -1.02 -16.89
CA TRP A 314 -5.62 -1.64 -15.69
C TRP A 314 -6.20 -0.56 -14.80
N LEU A 315 -7.28 -0.89 -14.11
CA LEU A 315 -7.91 -0.02 -13.12
C LEU A 315 -7.62 -0.57 -11.73
N THR A 316 -7.23 0.33 -10.83
CA THR A 316 -7.20 0.09 -9.39
C THR A 316 -8.20 1.02 -8.74
N PHE A 317 -8.90 0.52 -7.71
CA PHE A 317 -9.91 1.28 -6.99
C PHE A 317 -9.47 1.43 -5.54
N GLN A 318 -9.73 2.61 -4.99
CA GLN A 318 -9.66 2.86 -3.58
C GLN A 318 -11.03 3.36 -3.12
N GLU A 319 -11.58 2.71 -2.12
CA GLU A 319 -12.91 2.97 -1.61
C GLU A 319 -12.81 3.67 -0.26
N TYR A 320 -13.68 4.64 -0.04
CA TYR A 320 -13.78 5.39 1.20
C TYR A 320 -15.21 5.28 1.71
N PHE A 321 -15.33 4.94 2.98
CA PHE A 321 -16.61 4.87 3.68
C PHE A 321 -16.61 5.86 4.83
N GLU A 322 -17.71 6.57 4.97
CA GLU A 322 -17.96 7.43 6.14
C GLU A 322 -18.32 6.59 7.38
#